data_250d58150aa89683c2d5eb0b771b5344
#
_entry.id   250d58150aa89683c2d5eb0b771b5344
#
_cell.length_a   1.000
_cell.length_b   1.000
_cell.length_c   1.000
_cell.angle_alpha   90.00
_cell.angle_beta   90.00
_cell.angle_gamma   90.00
#
_symmetry.space_group_name_H-M   'P 1'
#
loop_
_entity.id
_entity.type
_entity.pdbx_description
1 polymer ?
#
loop_
_entity_poly.entity_id
_entity_poly.type
_entity_poly.pdbx_seq_one_letter_code
_entity_poly.pdbx_strand_id
1 'polypeptide(L)'
;MGEHTMEFLHFPENITRLRQAQGLTQEVLADHIGVTKASVSKWERGQSLPDAPVLAELASFFGVTLDELVGYEPQLGREQIRRIYRELAEDFAKKPFAEVMAVCRRYIRRYGSCWPFLLQMAGLLLNHAPLAPTPEERRDALDEAETLCRRVRERCSDPGLASDASYQEAAAALMRGDAERAAAQLEELQDPLRLSSQGELLLLQAYQQAGQTEQARGRVQIGEYLLLLNLTASAAMDLALSGADVARCDRLLHRTDALIEDWQLAQLHPNISAQYFYQAALTCMELQRPERALEYLRRFADTVAALLCGAPILHGDAFFDRLEPWIARMELGGDAPRRLRLAAQDAVRALRHPAFAPLRADAAFAALEKNLQEEANHVEN
;
A
#
# COMPACT_ATOMS: atom_id res chain seq x y z
N MET A 1 7.31 31.20 -16.09
CA MET A 1 6.19 30.52 -15.35
C MET A 1 5.18 29.85 -16.29
N GLY A 2 5.42 29.78 -17.60
CA GLY A 2 4.48 29.27 -18.62
C GLY A 2 4.81 27.90 -19.23
N GLU A 3 6.02 27.39 -19.11
CA GLU A 3 6.39 26.16 -19.82
C GLU A 3 6.01 24.86 -19.11
N HIS A 4 5.87 24.87 -17.79
CA HIS A 4 5.55 23.63 -17.02
C HIS A 4 4.06 23.26 -17.01
N THR A 5 3.15 24.15 -17.42
CA THR A 5 1.69 23.90 -17.37
C THR A 5 1.16 23.18 -18.62
N MET A 6 1.90 23.23 -19.74
CA MET A 6 1.45 22.66 -21.03
C MET A 6 1.80 21.16 -21.20
N GLU A 7 2.77 20.65 -20.46
CA GLU A 7 3.18 19.23 -20.51
C GLU A 7 2.09 18.23 -20.06
N PHE A 8 1.02 18.71 -19.41
CA PHE A 8 0.00 17.90 -18.78
C PHE A 8 -1.38 18.00 -19.45
N LEU A 9 -1.52 18.86 -20.45
CA LEU A 9 -2.77 19.01 -21.19
C LEU A 9 -2.59 18.42 -22.59
N HIS A 10 -3.44 17.49 -22.95
CA HIS A 10 -3.51 16.90 -24.29
C HIS A 10 -4.47 17.68 -25.20
N PHE A 11 -4.68 18.97 -24.93
CA PHE A 11 -5.58 19.82 -25.69
C PHE A 11 -5.21 19.90 -27.19
N PRO A 12 -3.94 20.10 -27.59
CA PRO A 12 -3.55 20.16 -29.02
C PRO A 12 -3.93 18.90 -29.79
N GLU A 13 -3.66 17.74 -29.20
CA GLU A 13 -3.98 16.44 -29.79
C GLU A 13 -5.50 16.22 -29.83
N ASN A 14 -6.20 16.56 -28.75
CA ASN A 14 -7.64 16.36 -28.66
C ASN A 14 -8.42 17.26 -29.60
N ILE A 15 -8.11 18.55 -29.66
CA ILE A 15 -8.81 19.45 -30.58
C ILE A 15 -8.55 19.05 -32.04
N THR A 16 -7.33 18.63 -32.38
CA THR A 16 -7.00 18.13 -33.72
C THR A 16 -7.81 16.88 -34.05
N ARG A 17 -7.84 15.90 -33.15
CA ARG A 17 -8.58 14.65 -33.31
C ARG A 17 -10.09 14.88 -33.43
N LEU A 18 -10.67 15.71 -32.57
CA LEU A 18 -12.11 16.02 -32.57
C LEU A 18 -12.53 16.74 -33.84
N ARG A 19 -11.75 17.73 -34.30
CA ARG A 19 -12.00 18.42 -35.56
C ARG A 19 -11.94 17.48 -36.76
N GLN A 20 -10.90 16.65 -36.84
CA GLN A 20 -10.72 15.67 -37.93
C GLN A 20 -11.83 14.61 -37.95
N ALA A 21 -12.27 14.16 -36.77
CA ALA A 21 -13.37 13.19 -36.65
C ALA A 21 -14.68 13.71 -37.21
N GLN A 22 -14.90 15.03 -37.18
CA GLN A 22 -16.05 15.69 -37.78
C GLN A 22 -15.79 16.15 -39.25
N GLY A 23 -14.62 15.86 -39.81
CA GLY A 23 -14.29 16.24 -41.19
C GLY A 23 -14.09 17.75 -41.41
N LEU A 24 -13.85 18.52 -40.36
CA LEU A 24 -13.76 19.97 -40.42
C LEU A 24 -12.35 20.45 -40.76
N THR A 25 -12.23 21.53 -41.52
CA THR A 25 -10.97 22.25 -41.69
C THR A 25 -10.75 23.21 -40.48
N GLN A 26 -9.49 23.67 -40.29
CA GLN A 26 -9.19 24.68 -39.28
C GLN A 26 -9.98 26.00 -39.48
N GLU A 27 -10.24 26.32 -40.75
CA GLU A 27 -10.99 27.52 -41.13
C GLU A 27 -12.47 27.41 -40.77
N VAL A 28 -13.11 26.28 -41.06
CA VAL A 28 -14.52 26.03 -40.72
C VAL A 28 -14.70 26.00 -39.19
N LEU A 29 -13.79 25.39 -38.46
CA LEU A 29 -13.83 25.43 -36.98
C LEU A 29 -13.67 26.85 -36.46
N ALA A 30 -12.73 27.63 -37.00
CA ALA A 30 -12.48 29.02 -36.62
C ALA A 30 -13.72 29.90 -36.83
N ASP A 31 -14.36 29.78 -37.98
CA ASP A 31 -15.59 30.52 -38.31
C ASP A 31 -16.76 30.16 -37.37
N HIS A 32 -16.87 28.88 -36.99
CA HIS A 32 -17.93 28.41 -36.08
C HIS A 32 -17.79 28.98 -34.65
N ILE A 33 -16.54 29.06 -34.15
CA ILE A 33 -16.20 29.52 -32.80
C ILE A 33 -15.98 31.04 -32.76
N GLY A 34 -16.01 31.75 -33.91
CA GLY A 34 -15.78 33.17 -33.99
C GLY A 34 -14.34 33.61 -33.75
N VAL A 35 -13.37 32.81 -34.10
CA VAL A 35 -11.93 33.08 -33.93
C VAL A 35 -11.21 33.07 -35.29
N THR A 36 -9.91 33.37 -35.29
CA THR A 36 -9.13 33.28 -36.53
C THR A 36 -8.59 31.87 -36.78
N LYS A 37 -8.44 31.48 -38.06
CA LYS A 37 -7.75 30.23 -38.44
C LYS A 37 -6.36 30.15 -37.79
N ALA A 38 -5.65 31.27 -37.67
CA ALA A 38 -4.33 31.33 -37.04
C ALA A 38 -4.39 30.94 -35.55
N SER A 39 -5.48 31.28 -34.85
CA SER A 39 -5.70 30.88 -33.46
C SER A 39 -5.84 29.35 -33.36
N VAL A 40 -6.72 28.75 -34.17
CA VAL A 40 -6.91 27.29 -34.21
C VAL A 40 -5.58 26.57 -34.53
N SER A 41 -4.84 27.08 -35.52
CA SER A 41 -3.54 26.53 -35.89
C SER A 41 -2.50 26.61 -34.74
N LYS A 42 -2.50 27.66 -33.93
CA LYS A 42 -1.62 27.78 -32.76
C LYS A 42 -2.02 26.80 -31.65
N TRP A 43 -3.31 26.60 -31.45
CA TRP A 43 -3.85 25.67 -30.49
C TRP A 43 -3.46 24.21 -30.82
N GLU A 44 -3.65 23.80 -32.08
CA GLU A 44 -3.29 22.46 -32.54
C GLU A 44 -1.77 22.18 -32.52
N ARG A 45 -0.95 23.24 -32.57
CA ARG A 45 0.52 23.12 -32.43
C ARG A 45 1.00 23.28 -30.97
N GLY A 46 0.10 23.45 -30.01
CA GLY A 46 0.46 23.65 -28.62
C GLY A 46 1.15 24.99 -28.31
N GLN A 47 1.06 25.99 -29.22
CA GLN A 47 1.71 27.29 -29.05
C GLN A 47 0.93 28.25 -28.16
N SER A 48 -0.38 28.00 -27.99
CA SER A 48 -1.26 28.75 -27.08
C SER A 48 -2.48 27.90 -26.72
N LEU A 49 -3.19 28.28 -25.67
CA LEU A 49 -4.51 27.74 -25.31
C LEU A 49 -5.59 28.80 -25.60
N PRO A 50 -6.83 28.37 -25.84
CA PRO A 50 -8.00 29.26 -25.81
C PRO A 50 -8.21 29.85 -24.41
N ASP A 51 -8.91 30.96 -24.33
CA ASP A 51 -9.44 31.44 -23.07
C ASP A 51 -10.62 30.58 -22.56
N ALA A 52 -11.00 30.75 -21.31
CA ALA A 52 -12.01 29.91 -20.67
C ALA A 52 -13.38 29.93 -21.38
N PRO A 53 -13.92 31.08 -21.86
CA PRO A 53 -15.15 31.10 -22.65
C PRO A 53 -15.06 30.27 -23.93
N VAL A 54 -14.00 30.41 -24.68
CA VAL A 54 -13.79 29.66 -25.93
C VAL A 54 -13.59 28.16 -25.67
N LEU A 55 -12.93 27.77 -24.56
CA LEU A 55 -12.85 26.34 -24.16
C LEU A 55 -14.24 25.75 -23.92
N ALA A 56 -15.13 26.49 -23.23
CA ALA A 56 -16.50 26.02 -22.98
C ALA A 56 -17.30 25.90 -24.29
N GLU A 57 -17.12 26.82 -25.22
CA GLU A 57 -17.76 26.80 -26.54
C GLU A 57 -17.25 25.63 -27.39
N LEU A 58 -15.94 25.38 -27.41
CA LEU A 58 -15.34 24.23 -28.09
C LEU A 58 -15.86 22.92 -27.53
N ALA A 59 -15.93 22.77 -26.19
CA ALA A 59 -16.45 21.57 -25.54
C ALA A 59 -17.91 21.32 -25.93
N SER A 60 -18.74 22.37 -25.92
CA SER A 60 -20.13 22.31 -26.36
C SER A 60 -20.25 21.95 -27.85
N PHE A 61 -19.44 22.56 -28.70
CA PHE A 61 -19.44 22.31 -30.15
C PHE A 61 -19.08 20.86 -30.49
N PHE A 62 -18.08 20.30 -29.82
CA PHE A 62 -17.67 18.93 -30.03
C PHE A 62 -18.52 17.90 -29.27
N GLY A 63 -19.41 18.32 -28.37
CA GLY A 63 -20.24 17.45 -27.53
C GLY A 63 -19.43 16.65 -26.50
N VAL A 64 -18.36 17.24 -26.00
CA VAL A 64 -17.48 16.66 -24.98
C VAL A 64 -17.45 17.51 -23.72
N THR A 65 -16.95 16.98 -22.60
CA THR A 65 -16.69 17.77 -21.39
C THR A 65 -15.43 18.61 -21.54
N LEU A 66 -15.27 19.66 -20.72
CA LEU A 66 -14.03 20.44 -20.66
C LEU A 66 -12.81 19.55 -20.33
N ASP A 67 -12.99 18.61 -19.41
CA ASP A 67 -11.92 17.68 -19.01
C ASP A 67 -11.48 16.82 -20.19
N GLU A 68 -12.42 16.26 -20.95
CA GLU A 68 -12.14 15.49 -22.17
C GLU A 68 -11.46 16.35 -23.24
N LEU A 69 -11.91 17.60 -23.42
CA LEU A 69 -11.32 18.52 -24.39
C LEU A 69 -9.89 18.87 -24.06
N VAL A 70 -9.59 19.21 -22.81
CA VAL A 70 -8.24 19.57 -22.36
C VAL A 70 -7.35 18.34 -22.08
N GLY A 71 -7.94 17.14 -22.08
CA GLY A 71 -7.25 15.90 -21.72
C GLY A 71 -6.86 15.85 -20.25
N TYR A 72 -7.64 16.52 -19.40
CA TYR A 72 -7.43 16.50 -17.98
C TYR A 72 -8.09 15.26 -17.38
N GLU A 73 -7.27 14.31 -16.90
CA GLU A 73 -7.73 13.12 -16.17
C GLU A 73 -7.55 13.38 -14.67
N PRO A 74 -8.58 13.96 -13.97
CA PRO A 74 -8.50 14.23 -12.54
C PRO A 74 -8.52 12.95 -11.71
N GLN A 75 -8.95 11.83 -12.31
CA GLN A 75 -9.08 10.53 -11.69
C GLN A 75 -8.15 9.52 -12.38
N LEU A 76 -7.38 8.81 -11.57
CA LEU A 76 -6.56 7.69 -12.02
C LEU A 76 -7.32 6.39 -11.85
N GLY A 77 -7.24 5.52 -12.85
CA GLY A 77 -7.66 4.14 -12.71
C GLY A 77 -6.70 3.35 -11.79
N ARG A 78 -7.20 2.24 -11.23
CA ARG A 78 -6.43 1.41 -10.28
C ARG A 78 -5.07 0.98 -10.83
N GLU A 79 -5.00 0.56 -12.08
CA GLU A 79 -3.73 0.13 -12.71
C GLU A 79 -2.73 1.29 -12.88
N GLN A 80 -3.22 2.50 -13.12
CA GLN A 80 -2.37 3.69 -13.18
C GLN A 80 -1.82 4.04 -11.81
N ILE A 81 -2.64 3.95 -10.75
CA ILE A 81 -2.22 4.15 -9.35
C ILE A 81 -1.14 3.13 -9.00
N ARG A 82 -1.35 1.83 -9.28
CA ARG A 82 -0.38 0.77 -9.03
C ARG A 82 0.95 1.00 -9.74
N ARG A 83 0.89 1.41 -11.01
CA ARG A 83 2.10 1.71 -11.79
C ARG A 83 2.89 2.84 -11.16
N ILE A 84 2.23 3.98 -10.84
CA ILE A 84 2.89 5.12 -10.21
C ILE A 84 3.47 4.72 -8.84
N TYR A 85 2.71 3.97 -8.05
CA TYR A 85 3.19 3.48 -6.75
C TYR A 85 4.46 2.63 -6.90
N ARG A 86 4.47 1.65 -7.82
CA ARG A 86 5.64 0.79 -8.07
C ARG A 86 6.85 1.57 -8.55
N GLU A 87 6.67 2.52 -9.46
CA GLU A 87 7.74 3.39 -9.96
C GLU A 87 8.36 4.22 -8.82
N LEU A 88 7.54 4.82 -7.96
CA LEU A 88 8.02 5.61 -6.82
C LEU A 88 8.67 4.75 -5.73
N ALA A 89 8.11 3.56 -5.44
CA ALA A 89 8.71 2.61 -4.51
C ALA A 89 10.09 2.11 -5.01
N GLU A 90 10.25 1.94 -6.33
CA GLU A 90 11.55 1.66 -6.95
C GLU A 90 12.52 2.83 -6.80
N ASP A 91 12.02 4.03 -7.03
CA ASP A 91 12.82 5.25 -6.89
C ASP A 91 13.33 5.43 -5.46
N PHE A 92 12.50 5.19 -4.44
CA PHE A 92 12.93 5.21 -3.03
C PHE A 92 14.04 4.20 -2.71
N ALA A 93 14.12 3.10 -3.45
CA ALA A 93 15.19 2.12 -3.29
C ALA A 93 16.51 2.54 -3.97
N LYS A 94 16.48 3.47 -4.96
CA LYS A 94 17.62 3.77 -5.83
C LYS A 94 18.09 5.20 -5.80
N LYS A 95 17.21 6.16 -5.45
CA LYS A 95 17.47 7.60 -5.56
C LYS A 95 17.50 8.26 -4.18
N PRO A 96 18.12 9.43 -4.05
CA PRO A 96 18.06 10.23 -2.83
C PRO A 96 16.63 10.52 -2.41
N PHE A 97 16.35 10.36 -1.12
CA PHE A 97 15.01 10.51 -0.53
C PHE A 97 14.34 11.83 -0.92
N ALA A 98 15.05 12.94 -0.83
CA ALA A 98 14.53 14.29 -1.16
C ALA A 98 14.09 14.42 -2.63
N GLU A 99 14.80 13.78 -3.57
CA GLU A 99 14.42 13.78 -4.99
C GLU A 99 13.08 13.06 -5.21
N VAL A 100 12.93 11.89 -4.59
CA VAL A 100 11.69 11.10 -4.72
C VAL A 100 10.53 11.83 -4.07
N MET A 101 10.72 12.44 -2.90
CA MET A 101 9.72 13.29 -2.25
C MET A 101 9.26 14.46 -3.15
N ALA A 102 10.19 15.08 -3.88
CA ALA A 102 9.82 16.13 -4.83
C ALA A 102 8.94 15.61 -5.97
N VAL A 103 9.20 14.39 -6.46
CA VAL A 103 8.35 13.70 -7.46
C VAL A 103 6.99 13.37 -6.88
N CYS A 104 6.93 12.79 -5.67
CA CYS A 104 5.68 12.50 -4.96
C CYS A 104 4.80 13.75 -4.85
N ARG A 105 5.37 14.88 -4.40
CA ARG A 105 4.66 16.16 -4.27
C ARG A 105 4.13 16.69 -5.60
N ARG A 106 4.83 16.45 -6.71
CA ARG A 106 4.35 16.80 -8.04
C ARG A 106 3.14 15.98 -8.44
N TYR A 107 3.15 14.67 -8.21
CA TYR A 107 2.00 13.80 -8.45
C TYR A 107 0.80 14.15 -7.54
N ILE A 108 1.03 14.38 -6.25
CA ILE A 108 -0.01 14.77 -5.29
C ILE A 108 -0.71 16.08 -5.72
N ARG A 109 0.07 17.07 -6.21
CA ARG A 109 -0.52 18.31 -6.73
C ARG A 109 -1.34 18.08 -7.98
N ARG A 110 -0.86 17.22 -8.89
CA ARG A 110 -1.54 16.91 -10.16
C ARG A 110 -2.86 16.20 -9.94
N TYR A 111 -2.87 15.18 -9.10
CA TYR A 111 -4.04 14.31 -8.86
C TYR A 111 -4.70 14.59 -7.51
N GLY A 112 -4.73 15.84 -7.12
CA GLY A 112 -5.18 16.27 -5.80
C GLY A 112 -6.65 16.06 -5.48
N SER A 113 -7.49 15.64 -6.43
CA SER A 113 -8.90 15.26 -6.25
C SER A 113 -9.15 13.76 -6.43
N CYS A 114 -8.11 12.97 -6.74
CA CYS A 114 -8.21 11.51 -6.85
C CYS A 114 -7.99 10.87 -5.47
N TRP A 115 -9.08 10.65 -4.72
CA TRP A 115 -9.02 10.16 -3.34
C TRP A 115 -8.30 8.83 -3.18
N PRO A 116 -8.56 7.78 -4.02
CA PRO A 116 -7.80 6.53 -3.94
C PRO A 116 -6.30 6.75 -4.16
N PHE A 117 -5.91 7.63 -5.09
CA PHE A 117 -4.51 7.95 -5.33
C PHE A 117 -3.86 8.65 -4.13
N LEU A 118 -4.54 9.65 -3.54
CA LEU A 118 -4.00 10.36 -2.37
C LEU A 118 -3.79 9.43 -1.18
N LEU A 119 -4.72 8.49 -0.97
CA LEU A 119 -4.59 7.49 0.08
C LEU A 119 -3.40 6.54 -0.16
N GLN A 120 -3.19 6.11 -1.42
CA GLN A 120 -2.02 5.30 -1.78
C GLN A 120 -0.71 6.07 -1.65
N MET A 121 -0.70 7.37 -1.96
CA MET A 121 0.46 8.23 -1.73
C MET A 121 0.76 8.38 -0.24
N ALA A 122 -0.25 8.53 0.62
CA ALA A 122 -0.06 8.52 2.07
C ALA A 122 0.59 7.21 2.55
N GLY A 123 0.07 6.06 2.11
CA GLY A 123 0.66 4.75 2.40
C GLY A 123 2.10 4.61 1.88
N LEU A 124 2.39 5.12 0.69
CA LEU A 124 3.75 5.14 0.15
C LEU A 124 4.70 5.94 1.06
N LEU A 125 4.29 7.13 1.49
CA LEU A 125 5.10 7.98 2.36
C LEU A 125 5.33 7.32 3.72
N LEU A 126 4.29 6.73 4.33
CA LEU A 126 4.41 5.98 5.58
C LEU A 126 5.41 4.82 5.45
N ASN A 127 5.28 4.02 4.40
CA ASN A 127 6.14 2.86 4.18
C ASN A 127 7.61 3.23 3.94
N HIS A 128 7.90 4.42 3.43
CA HIS A 128 9.26 4.85 3.08
C HIS A 128 9.82 5.94 4.01
N ALA A 129 9.04 6.52 4.93
CA ALA A 129 9.52 7.49 5.92
C ALA A 129 10.74 6.99 6.74
N PRO A 130 10.88 5.68 7.08
CA PRO A 130 12.07 5.18 7.76
C PRO A 130 13.38 5.30 6.96
N LEU A 131 13.31 5.53 5.64
CA LEU A 131 14.48 5.73 4.77
C LEU A 131 14.99 7.17 4.77
N ALA A 132 14.26 8.11 5.35
CA ALA A 132 14.67 9.50 5.43
C ALA A 132 16.01 9.63 6.17
N PRO A 133 17.00 10.36 5.59
CA PRO A 133 18.35 10.46 6.15
C PRO A 133 18.38 11.27 7.45
N THR A 134 17.42 12.17 7.64
CA THR A 134 17.34 13.01 8.85
C THR A 134 16.00 12.84 9.59
N PRO A 135 15.95 13.07 10.92
CA PRO A 135 14.71 13.09 11.66
C PRO A 135 13.70 14.13 11.18
N GLU A 136 14.19 15.25 10.62
CA GLU A 136 13.36 16.32 10.06
C GLU A 136 12.66 15.85 8.79
N GLU A 137 13.41 15.31 7.83
CA GLU A 137 12.83 14.77 6.58
C GLU A 137 11.84 13.62 6.85
N ARG A 138 12.13 12.78 7.86
CA ARG A 138 11.19 11.75 8.30
C ARG A 138 9.89 12.36 8.83
N ARG A 139 9.99 13.38 9.67
CA ARG A 139 8.82 14.09 10.23
C ARG A 139 8.01 14.74 9.13
N ASP A 140 8.64 15.44 8.21
CA ASP A 140 7.99 16.09 7.07
C ASP A 140 7.20 15.09 6.21
N ALA A 141 7.77 13.91 5.93
CA ALA A 141 7.10 12.87 5.18
C ALA A 141 5.87 12.30 5.94
N LEU A 142 5.97 12.11 7.25
CA LEU A 142 4.86 11.66 8.08
C LEU A 142 3.76 12.72 8.20
N ASP A 143 4.11 14.00 8.33
CA ASP A 143 3.16 15.12 8.38
C ASP A 143 2.43 15.30 7.04
N GLU A 144 3.15 15.09 5.93
CA GLU A 144 2.53 15.10 4.60
C GLU A 144 1.56 13.93 4.42
N ALA A 145 1.95 12.73 4.84
CA ALA A 145 1.07 11.54 4.82
C ALA A 145 -0.20 11.77 5.65
N GLU A 146 -0.07 12.29 6.88
CA GLU A 146 -1.21 12.63 7.74
C GLU A 146 -2.12 13.69 7.08
N THR A 147 -1.53 14.68 6.44
CA THR A 147 -2.30 15.73 5.75
C THR A 147 -3.13 15.15 4.60
N LEU A 148 -2.57 14.19 3.85
CA LEU A 148 -3.28 13.49 2.80
C LEU A 148 -4.43 12.65 3.36
N CYS A 149 -4.19 11.88 4.42
CA CYS A 149 -5.20 11.07 5.10
C CYS A 149 -6.36 11.94 5.60
N ARG A 150 -6.06 13.02 6.31
CA ARG A 150 -7.06 13.98 6.79
C ARG A 150 -7.90 14.56 5.65
N ARG A 151 -7.26 14.91 4.55
CA ARG A 151 -7.95 15.43 3.37
C ARG A 151 -8.89 14.40 2.74
N VAL A 152 -8.49 13.13 2.65
CA VAL A 152 -9.35 12.04 2.18
C VAL A 152 -10.50 11.84 3.14
N ARG A 153 -10.24 11.70 4.44
CA ARG A 153 -11.27 11.50 5.47
C ARG A 153 -12.34 12.59 5.50
N GLU A 154 -11.94 13.86 5.32
CA GLU A 154 -12.86 14.99 5.42
C GLU A 154 -13.64 15.28 4.13
N ARG A 155 -13.12 14.90 2.97
CA ARG A 155 -13.67 15.33 1.67
C ARG A 155 -14.12 14.20 0.77
N CYS A 156 -13.69 12.96 1.02
CA CYS A 156 -14.13 11.81 0.25
C CYS A 156 -15.52 11.37 0.72
N SER A 157 -16.43 11.16 -0.23
CA SER A 157 -17.77 10.64 0.07
C SER A 157 -17.81 9.11 0.21
N ASP A 158 -16.73 8.41 -0.09
CA ASP A 158 -16.62 6.96 0.08
C ASP A 158 -16.25 6.63 1.53
N PRO A 159 -17.15 5.98 2.31
CA PRO A 159 -16.89 5.67 3.72
C PRO A 159 -15.73 4.68 3.92
N GLY A 160 -15.48 3.80 2.94
CA GLY A 160 -14.37 2.84 2.99
C GLY A 160 -13.04 3.57 2.93
N LEU A 161 -12.86 4.44 1.93
CA LEU A 161 -11.64 5.26 1.81
C LEU A 161 -11.44 6.19 3.02
N ALA A 162 -12.52 6.76 3.57
CA ALA A 162 -12.44 7.59 4.77
C ALA A 162 -12.00 6.78 6.00
N SER A 163 -12.49 5.54 6.15
CA SER A 163 -12.06 4.62 7.19
C SER A 163 -10.58 4.25 7.04
N ASP A 164 -10.15 3.85 5.84
CA ASP A 164 -8.76 3.50 5.55
C ASP A 164 -7.81 4.68 5.82
N ALA A 165 -8.25 5.90 5.49
CA ALA A 165 -7.51 7.13 5.79
C ALA A 165 -7.34 7.34 7.30
N SER A 166 -8.37 7.05 8.11
CA SER A 166 -8.29 7.13 9.57
C SER A 166 -7.27 6.14 10.16
N TYR A 167 -7.20 4.91 9.64
CA TYR A 167 -6.17 3.94 10.04
C TYR A 167 -4.75 4.39 9.68
N GLN A 168 -4.56 4.93 8.48
CA GLN A 168 -3.25 5.44 8.07
C GLN A 168 -2.85 6.70 8.86
N GLU A 169 -3.80 7.56 9.23
CA GLU A 169 -3.56 8.72 10.10
C GLU A 169 -3.07 8.28 11.49
N ALA A 170 -3.70 7.25 12.08
CA ALA A 170 -3.25 6.65 13.35
C ALA A 170 -1.86 6.00 13.22
N ALA A 171 -1.57 5.34 12.11
CA ALA A 171 -0.24 4.79 11.83
C ALA A 171 0.84 5.90 11.76
N ALA A 172 0.54 7.05 11.13
CA ALA A 172 1.43 8.20 11.11
C ALA A 172 1.72 8.71 12.52
N ALA A 173 0.69 8.81 13.38
CA ALA A 173 0.82 9.22 14.78
C ALA A 173 1.73 8.26 15.57
N LEU A 174 1.54 6.94 15.43
CA LEU A 174 2.41 5.93 16.04
C LEU A 174 3.88 6.06 15.60
N MET A 175 4.12 6.26 14.30
CA MET A 175 5.47 6.40 13.74
C MET A 175 6.18 7.68 14.22
N ARG A 176 5.42 8.69 14.68
CA ARG A 176 5.93 9.90 15.32
C ARG A 176 6.15 9.74 16.83
N GLY A 177 5.69 8.64 17.41
CA GLY A 177 5.74 8.40 18.87
C GLY A 177 4.54 8.97 19.64
N ASP A 178 3.48 9.42 18.95
CA ASP A 178 2.23 9.94 19.55
C ASP A 178 1.24 8.77 19.75
N ALA A 179 1.61 7.87 20.64
CA ALA A 179 0.87 6.64 20.88
C ALA A 179 -0.51 6.88 21.52
N GLU A 180 -0.63 7.89 22.40
CA GLU A 180 -1.90 8.23 23.06
C GLU A 180 -2.94 8.70 22.06
N ARG A 181 -2.54 9.56 21.11
CA ARG A 181 -3.42 10.04 20.05
C ARG A 181 -3.83 8.90 19.11
N ALA A 182 -2.88 8.04 18.72
CA ALA A 182 -3.17 6.89 17.87
C ALA A 182 -4.15 5.92 18.54
N ALA A 183 -3.96 5.64 19.84
CA ALA A 183 -4.87 4.80 20.62
C ALA A 183 -6.28 5.38 20.64
N ALA A 184 -6.43 6.68 20.99
CA ALA A 184 -7.74 7.32 21.05
C ALA A 184 -8.48 7.28 19.71
N GLN A 185 -7.77 7.51 18.60
CA GLN A 185 -8.37 7.43 17.26
C GLN A 185 -8.81 5.99 16.91
N LEU A 186 -7.98 5.00 17.24
CA LEU A 186 -8.27 3.60 16.91
C LEU A 186 -9.36 3.00 17.82
N GLU A 187 -9.45 3.38 19.09
CA GLU A 187 -10.52 2.95 19.99
C GLU A 187 -11.90 3.39 19.49
N GLU A 188 -12.00 4.60 18.93
CA GLU A 188 -13.24 5.07 18.32
C GLU A 188 -13.65 4.24 17.08
N LEU A 189 -12.66 3.85 16.26
CA LEU A 189 -12.89 3.07 15.04
C LEU A 189 -13.15 1.58 15.31
N GLN A 190 -12.49 1.03 16.34
CA GLN A 190 -12.45 -0.41 16.67
C GLN A 190 -13.29 -0.74 17.91
N ASP A 191 -14.39 -0.02 18.15
CA ASP A 191 -15.25 -0.26 19.30
C ASP A 191 -15.70 -1.74 19.37
N PRO A 192 -15.21 -2.54 20.34
CA PRO A 192 -15.54 -3.96 20.45
C PRO A 192 -17.01 -4.23 20.77
N LEU A 193 -17.76 -3.19 21.19
CA LEU A 193 -19.20 -3.27 21.42
C LEU A 193 -20.00 -3.24 20.11
N ARG A 194 -19.37 -2.79 19.02
CA ARG A 194 -19.97 -2.82 17.68
C ARG A 194 -19.70 -4.19 17.06
N LEU A 195 -20.66 -5.09 17.16
CA LEU A 195 -20.58 -6.46 16.61
C LEU A 195 -20.59 -6.43 15.07
N SER A 196 -19.47 -6.08 14.46
CA SER A 196 -19.32 -6.02 12.99
C SER A 196 -19.53 -7.38 12.30
N SER A 197 -19.28 -8.49 13.02
CA SER A 197 -19.44 -9.86 12.50
C SER A 197 -20.89 -10.26 12.18
N GLN A 198 -21.90 -9.60 12.77
CA GLN A 198 -23.30 -9.90 12.47
C GLN A 198 -23.66 -9.60 11.02
N GLY A 199 -23.13 -8.50 10.45
CA GLY A 199 -23.34 -8.15 9.05
C GLY A 199 -22.74 -9.18 8.09
N GLU A 200 -21.61 -9.77 8.43
CA GLU A 200 -20.96 -10.82 7.63
C GLU A 200 -21.81 -12.08 7.56
N LEU A 201 -22.29 -12.59 8.69
CA LEU A 201 -23.14 -13.78 8.74
C LEU A 201 -24.46 -13.57 8.00
N LEU A 202 -25.07 -12.39 8.13
CA LEU A 202 -26.30 -12.05 7.39
C LEU A 202 -26.05 -11.99 5.87
N LEU A 203 -24.92 -11.45 5.44
CA LEU A 203 -24.54 -11.42 4.02
C LEU A 203 -24.36 -12.85 3.47
N LEU A 204 -23.69 -13.73 4.20
CA LEU A 204 -23.52 -15.13 3.81
C LEU A 204 -24.86 -15.86 3.71
N GLN A 205 -25.79 -15.64 4.66
CA GLN A 205 -27.15 -16.18 4.60
C GLN A 205 -27.91 -15.65 3.38
N ALA A 206 -27.78 -14.35 3.08
CA ALA A 206 -28.41 -13.74 1.92
C ALA A 206 -27.90 -14.36 0.61
N TYR A 207 -26.59 -14.53 0.45
CA TYR A 207 -26.00 -15.22 -0.70
C TYR A 207 -26.51 -16.66 -0.82
N GLN A 208 -26.59 -17.40 0.30
CA GLN A 208 -27.10 -18.77 0.32
C GLN A 208 -28.56 -18.83 -0.14
N GLN A 209 -29.42 -17.95 0.37
CA GLN A 209 -30.85 -17.88 0.00
C GLN A 209 -31.05 -17.46 -1.46
N ALA A 210 -30.18 -16.59 -1.97
CA ALA A 210 -30.19 -16.15 -3.37
C ALA A 210 -29.58 -17.18 -4.34
N GLY A 211 -29.09 -18.33 -3.87
CA GLY A 211 -28.42 -19.33 -4.68
C GLY A 211 -27.04 -18.93 -5.19
N GLN A 212 -26.46 -17.85 -4.64
CA GLN A 212 -25.16 -17.30 -5.03
C GLN A 212 -24.01 -18.03 -4.29
N THR A 213 -23.92 -19.35 -4.50
CA THR A 213 -23.00 -20.22 -3.74
C THR A 213 -21.54 -19.86 -3.92
N GLU A 214 -21.13 -19.45 -5.11
CA GLU A 214 -19.72 -19.11 -5.39
C GLU A 214 -19.31 -17.80 -4.69
N GLN A 215 -20.21 -16.80 -4.65
CA GLN A 215 -19.97 -15.58 -3.89
C GLN A 215 -19.89 -15.85 -2.39
N ALA A 216 -20.78 -16.70 -1.87
CA ALA A 216 -20.75 -17.11 -0.47
C ALA A 216 -19.43 -17.80 -0.12
N ARG A 217 -18.97 -18.78 -0.93
CA ARG A 217 -17.71 -19.50 -0.71
C ARG A 217 -16.50 -18.56 -0.73
N GLY A 218 -16.41 -17.69 -1.74
CA GLY A 218 -15.33 -16.72 -1.80
C GLY A 218 -15.30 -15.80 -0.59
N ARG A 219 -16.48 -15.36 -0.12
CA ARG A 219 -16.58 -14.50 1.06
C ARG A 219 -16.18 -15.19 2.35
N VAL A 220 -16.58 -16.47 2.54
CA VAL A 220 -16.14 -17.29 3.69
C VAL A 220 -14.62 -17.42 3.71
N GLN A 221 -13.99 -17.80 2.58
CA GLN A 221 -12.54 -17.97 2.51
C GLN A 221 -11.78 -16.66 2.81
N ILE A 222 -12.27 -15.52 2.31
CA ILE A 222 -11.68 -14.21 2.64
C ILE A 222 -11.76 -13.96 4.15
N GLY A 223 -12.91 -14.23 4.76
CA GLY A 223 -13.10 -14.07 6.21
C GLY A 223 -12.15 -14.94 7.02
N GLU A 224 -12.07 -16.24 6.70
CA GLU A 224 -11.18 -17.20 7.35
C GLU A 224 -9.71 -16.79 7.21
N TYR A 225 -9.30 -16.42 6.00
CA TYR A 225 -7.95 -15.94 5.73
C TYR A 225 -7.58 -14.72 6.60
N LEU A 226 -8.43 -13.71 6.62
CA LEU A 226 -8.22 -12.50 7.43
C LEU A 226 -8.19 -12.80 8.94
N LEU A 227 -9.03 -13.74 9.42
CA LEU A 227 -9.01 -14.16 10.82
C LEU A 227 -7.73 -14.88 11.21
N LEU A 228 -7.15 -15.71 10.33
CA LEU A 228 -5.85 -16.35 10.54
C LEU A 228 -4.73 -15.32 10.66
N LEU A 229 -4.71 -14.34 9.77
CA LEU A 229 -3.72 -13.26 9.83
C LEU A 229 -3.85 -12.45 11.12
N ASN A 230 -5.07 -12.05 11.48
CA ASN A 230 -5.33 -11.26 12.68
C ASN A 230 -4.98 -12.04 13.95
N LEU A 231 -5.32 -13.33 14.04
CA LEU A 231 -4.98 -14.15 15.20
C LEU A 231 -3.47 -14.31 15.36
N THR A 232 -2.74 -14.52 14.26
CA THR A 232 -1.28 -14.62 14.27
C THR A 232 -0.61 -13.31 14.69
N ALA A 233 -1.09 -12.18 14.15
CA ALA A 233 -0.59 -10.86 14.54
C ALA A 233 -0.87 -10.56 16.03
N SER A 234 -2.09 -10.87 16.50
CA SER A 234 -2.48 -10.70 17.90
C SER A 234 -1.65 -11.57 18.83
N ALA A 235 -1.33 -12.80 18.43
CA ALA A 235 -0.47 -13.68 19.22
C ALA A 235 0.96 -13.14 19.35
N ALA A 236 1.54 -12.57 18.28
CA ALA A 236 2.84 -11.91 18.32
C ALA A 236 2.81 -10.71 19.30
N MET A 237 1.77 -9.89 19.25
CA MET A 237 1.60 -8.77 20.18
C MET A 237 1.40 -9.23 21.63
N ASP A 238 0.60 -10.29 21.85
CA ASP A 238 0.38 -10.86 23.19
C ASP A 238 1.68 -11.41 23.79
N LEU A 239 2.55 -12.05 22.97
CA LEU A 239 3.89 -12.46 23.38
C LEU A 239 4.73 -11.24 23.85
N ALA A 240 4.71 -10.16 23.08
CA ALA A 240 5.44 -8.92 23.45
C ALA A 240 4.92 -8.30 24.75
N LEU A 241 3.63 -8.41 25.03
CA LEU A 241 2.99 -7.86 26.23
C LEU A 241 3.08 -8.78 27.46
N SER A 242 3.28 -10.09 27.24
CA SER A 242 3.24 -11.09 28.31
C SER A 242 4.49 -11.11 29.20
N GLY A 243 5.60 -10.52 28.74
CA GLY A 243 6.83 -10.38 29.53
C GLY A 243 7.27 -11.69 30.20
N ALA A 244 7.34 -11.68 31.55
CA ALA A 244 7.81 -12.82 32.36
C ALA A 244 6.72 -13.89 32.66
N ASP A 245 5.50 -13.79 32.14
CA ASP A 245 4.47 -14.85 32.31
C ASP A 245 4.79 -16.07 31.44
N VAL A 246 5.68 -16.90 31.94
CA VAL A 246 6.16 -18.12 31.27
C VAL A 246 5.02 -19.02 30.83
N ALA A 247 4.00 -19.23 31.69
CA ALA A 247 2.92 -20.14 31.38
C ALA A 247 2.01 -19.60 30.27
N ARG A 248 1.82 -18.29 30.18
CA ARG A 248 1.07 -17.66 29.09
C ARG A 248 1.88 -17.72 27.80
N CYS A 249 3.16 -17.37 27.83
CA CYS A 249 4.04 -17.47 26.65
C CYS A 249 4.09 -18.89 26.09
N ASP A 250 4.24 -19.92 26.92
CA ASP A 250 4.25 -21.31 26.47
C ASP A 250 2.95 -21.72 25.79
N ARG A 251 1.81 -21.30 26.31
CA ARG A 251 0.49 -21.58 25.69
C ARG A 251 0.33 -20.84 24.36
N LEU A 252 0.79 -19.58 24.29
CA LEU A 252 0.73 -18.80 23.05
C LEU A 252 1.61 -19.42 21.98
N LEU A 253 2.88 -19.72 22.29
CA LEU A 253 3.81 -20.35 21.37
C LEU A 253 3.25 -21.67 20.83
N HIS A 254 2.76 -22.55 21.73
CA HIS A 254 2.20 -23.85 21.33
C HIS A 254 1.00 -23.72 20.39
N ARG A 255 0.05 -22.84 20.72
CA ARG A 255 -1.19 -22.69 19.94
C ARG A 255 -0.96 -22.02 18.60
N THR A 256 -0.07 -21.01 18.57
CA THR A 256 0.20 -20.28 17.35
C THR A 256 1.11 -21.07 16.40
N ASP A 257 2.07 -21.83 16.94
CA ASP A 257 2.87 -22.77 16.13
C ASP A 257 1.96 -23.80 15.45
N ALA A 258 1.05 -24.44 16.19
CA ALA A 258 0.10 -25.37 15.62
C ALA A 258 -0.79 -24.73 14.55
N LEU A 259 -1.29 -23.51 14.79
CA LEU A 259 -2.07 -22.79 13.80
C LEU A 259 -1.28 -22.52 12.52
N ILE A 260 -0.02 -22.05 12.62
CA ILE A 260 0.81 -21.77 11.46
C ILE A 260 1.13 -23.05 10.67
N GLU A 261 1.35 -24.16 11.37
CA GLU A 261 1.64 -25.46 10.76
C GLU A 261 0.41 -26.08 10.09
N ASP A 262 -0.72 -26.14 10.78
CA ASP A 262 -1.97 -26.76 10.28
C ASP A 262 -2.51 -26.02 9.05
N TRP A 263 -2.38 -24.69 9.02
CA TRP A 263 -2.84 -23.85 7.92
C TRP A 263 -1.73 -23.50 6.91
N GLN A 264 -0.52 -24.05 7.06
CA GLN A 264 0.64 -23.75 6.21
C GLN A 264 0.86 -22.23 6.02
N LEU A 265 0.58 -21.45 7.07
CA LEU A 265 0.51 -20.00 7.00
C LEU A 265 1.85 -19.37 6.64
N ALA A 266 2.98 -20.01 6.95
CA ALA A 266 4.32 -19.55 6.55
C ALA A 266 4.51 -19.52 5.01
N GLN A 267 3.79 -20.38 4.28
CA GLN A 267 3.77 -20.38 2.82
C GLN A 267 2.69 -19.41 2.32
N LEU A 268 1.50 -19.49 2.88
CA LEU A 268 0.32 -18.72 2.46
C LEU A 268 0.47 -17.20 2.68
N HIS A 269 1.11 -16.79 3.78
CA HIS A 269 1.39 -15.39 4.11
C HIS A 269 2.74 -15.28 4.85
N PRO A 270 3.87 -15.36 4.15
CA PRO A 270 5.20 -15.39 4.77
C PRO A 270 5.49 -14.21 5.69
N ASN A 271 5.05 -12.99 5.33
CA ASN A 271 5.36 -11.80 6.10
C ASN A 271 4.80 -11.85 7.54
N ILE A 272 3.53 -12.25 7.74
CA ILE A 272 2.95 -12.32 9.08
C ILE A 272 3.60 -13.41 9.92
N SER A 273 3.93 -14.55 9.28
CA SER A 273 4.61 -15.66 9.93
C SER A 273 6.02 -15.29 10.36
N ALA A 274 6.77 -14.57 9.52
CA ALA A 274 8.10 -14.06 9.86
C ALA A 274 8.04 -13.09 11.06
N GLN A 275 7.07 -12.18 11.09
CA GLN A 275 6.87 -11.27 12.23
C GLN A 275 6.61 -12.04 13.53
N TYR A 276 5.76 -13.06 13.48
CA TYR A 276 5.50 -13.90 14.64
C TYR A 276 6.76 -14.67 15.08
N PHE A 277 7.49 -15.32 14.17
CA PHE A 277 8.71 -16.05 14.50
C PHE A 277 9.78 -15.16 15.12
N TYR A 278 9.92 -13.94 14.60
CA TYR A 278 10.84 -12.97 15.17
C TYR A 278 10.46 -12.59 16.61
N GLN A 279 9.18 -12.29 16.86
CA GLN A 279 8.70 -11.97 18.20
C GLN A 279 8.82 -13.16 19.15
N ALA A 280 8.51 -14.38 18.68
CA ALA A 280 8.69 -15.62 19.45
C ALA A 280 10.15 -15.83 19.86
N ALA A 281 11.10 -15.53 18.96
CA ALA A 281 12.53 -15.59 19.28
C ALA A 281 12.91 -14.57 20.37
N LEU A 282 12.44 -13.31 20.28
CA LEU A 282 12.67 -12.30 21.31
C LEU A 282 12.14 -12.76 22.67
N THR A 283 10.90 -13.23 22.71
CA THR A 283 10.28 -13.77 23.92
C THR A 283 11.07 -14.96 24.50
N CYS A 284 11.56 -15.86 23.65
CA CYS A 284 12.40 -16.98 24.12
C CYS A 284 13.74 -16.48 24.73
N MET A 285 14.33 -15.42 24.19
CA MET A 285 15.53 -14.82 24.79
C MET A 285 15.22 -14.19 26.15
N GLU A 286 14.11 -13.48 26.30
CA GLU A 286 13.64 -12.93 27.60
C GLU A 286 13.39 -14.03 28.63
N LEU A 287 12.86 -15.16 28.21
CA LEU A 287 12.64 -16.34 29.05
C LEU A 287 13.91 -17.19 29.26
N GLN A 288 15.08 -16.72 28.82
CA GLN A 288 16.38 -17.41 28.93
C GLN A 288 16.40 -18.81 28.28
N ARG A 289 15.78 -18.92 27.09
CA ARG A 289 15.71 -20.16 26.28
C ARG A 289 16.41 -19.98 24.92
N PRO A 290 17.74 -19.82 24.90
CA PRO A 290 18.49 -19.47 23.68
C PRO A 290 18.36 -20.51 22.56
N GLU A 291 18.30 -21.82 22.89
CA GLU A 291 18.16 -22.87 21.86
C GLU A 291 16.80 -22.73 21.14
N ARG A 292 15.72 -22.49 21.90
CA ARG A 292 14.40 -22.29 21.31
C ARG A 292 14.30 -20.99 20.51
N ALA A 293 14.97 -19.94 20.98
CA ALA A 293 15.09 -18.69 20.23
C ALA A 293 15.78 -18.92 18.87
N LEU A 294 16.83 -19.71 18.83
CA LEU A 294 17.54 -20.06 17.60
C LEU A 294 16.65 -20.86 16.62
N GLU A 295 15.78 -21.75 17.12
CA GLU A 295 14.80 -22.46 16.29
C GLU A 295 13.83 -21.49 15.61
N TYR A 296 13.28 -20.52 16.34
CA TYR A 296 12.41 -19.48 15.78
C TYR A 296 13.15 -18.56 14.80
N LEU A 297 14.40 -18.22 15.06
CA LEU A 297 15.21 -17.42 14.12
C LEU A 297 15.51 -18.19 12.82
N ARG A 298 15.64 -19.51 12.86
CA ARG A 298 15.73 -20.34 11.64
C ARG A 298 14.42 -20.26 10.84
N ARG A 299 13.27 -20.49 11.49
CA ARG A 299 11.95 -20.36 10.85
C ARG A 299 11.74 -18.96 10.26
N PHE A 300 12.16 -17.91 10.98
CA PHE A 300 12.17 -16.54 10.49
C PHE A 300 13.01 -16.39 9.22
N ALA A 301 14.26 -16.86 9.25
CA ALA A 301 15.17 -16.74 8.11
C ALA A 301 14.68 -17.52 6.89
N ASP A 302 14.21 -18.75 7.08
CA ASP A 302 13.65 -19.60 6.01
C ASP A 302 12.43 -18.92 5.36
N THR A 303 11.56 -18.32 6.17
CA THR A 303 10.36 -17.61 5.68
C THR A 303 10.75 -16.35 4.92
N VAL A 304 11.73 -15.58 5.39
CA VAL A 304 12.25 -14.40 4.69
C VAL A 304 12.93 -14.81 3.38
N ALA A 305 13.77 -15.87 3.38
CA ALA A 305 14.42 -16.37 2.18
C ALA A 305 13.39 -16.75 1.10
N ALA A 306 12.29 -17.41 1.48
CA ALA A 306 11.21 -17.73 0.54
C ALA A 306 10.60 -16.46 -0.10
N LEU A 307 10.39 -15.39 0.67
CA LEU A 307 9.94 -14.09 0.15
C LEU A 307 10.95 -13.48 -0.82
N LEU A 308 12.25 -13.55 -0.51
CA LEU A 308 13.32 -12.99 -1.33
C LEU A 308 13.49 -13.76 -2.66
N CYS A 309 13.17 -15.07 -2.68
CA CYS A 309 13.14 -15.88 -3.89
C CYS A 309 11.91 -15.65 -4.78
N GLY A 310 11.06 -14.66 -4.47
CA GLY A 310 9.94 -14.27 -5.31
C GLY A 310 8.63 -14.98 -4.99
N ALA A 311 8.49 -15.58 -3.81
CA ALA A 311 7.19 -16.07 -3.35
C ALA A 311 6.18 -14.91 -3.29
N PRO A 312 4.95 -15.09 -3.77
CA PRO A 312 3.93 -14.05 -3.68
C PRO A 312 3.62 -13.76 -2.21
N ILE A 313 3.41 -12.47 -1.90
CA ILE A 313 3.13 -12.01 -0.53
C ILE A 313 1.70 -12.37 -0.13
N LEU A 314 0.78 -12.27 -1.08
CA LEU A 314 -0.63 -12.61 -0.94
C LEU A 314 -1.00 -13.57 -2.05
N HIS A 315 -1.46 -14.75 -1.71
CA HIS A 315 -1.97 -15.72 -2.68
C HIS A 315 -2.91 -16.72 -1.98
N GLY A 316 -3.65 -17.48 -2.77
CA GLY A 316 -4.41 -18.64 -2.32
C GLY A 316 -3.61 -19.93 -2.46
N ASP A 317 -4.20 -21.03 -1.98
CA ASP A 317 -3.72 -22.40 -2.14
C ASP A 317 -4.89 -23.33 -2.54
N ALA A 318 -4.72 -24.63 -2.39
CA ALA A 318 -5.78 -25.60 -2.69
C ALA A 318 -7.01 -25.48 -1.79
N PHE A 319 -6.88 -24.96 -0.57
CA PHE A 319 -7.99 -24.69 0.34
C PHE A 319 -8.58 -23.31 0.11
N PHE A 320 -7.72 -22.30 -0.02
CA PHE A 320 -8.08 -20.91 -0.30
C PHE A 320 -8.07 -20.64 -1.82
N ASP A 321 -8.81 -21.43 -2.58
CA ASP A 321 -8.83 -21.41 -4.06
C ASP A 321 -9.62 -20.23 -4.67
N ARG A 322 -10.24 -19.38 -3.84
CA ARG A 322 -11.10 -18.25 -4.25
C ARG A 322 -10.59 -16.88 -3.80
N LEU A 323 -9.36 -16.78 -3.32
CA LEU A 323 -8.79 -15.50 -2.88
C LEU A 323 -8.34 -14.61 -4.05
N GLU A 324 -7.92 -15.19 -5.18
CA GLU A 324 -7.34 -14.44 -6.31
C GLU A 324 -8.21 -13.28 -6.82
N PRO A 325 -9.55 -13.43 -7.00
CA PRO A 325 -10.39 -12.32 -7.43
C PRO A 325 -10.45 -11.18 -6.42
N TRP A 326 -10.32 -11.47 -5.12
CA TRP A 326 -10.27 -10.47 -4.06
C TRP A 326 -8.92 -9.79 -4.01
N ILE A 327 -7.80 -10.55 -4.05
CA ILE A 327 -6.43 -10.01 -4.10
C ILE A 327 -6.28 -9.09 -5.31
N ALA A 328 -6.76 -9.49 -6.49
CA ALA A 328 -6.71 -8.67 -7.70
C ALA A 328 -7.45 -7.32 -7.55
N ARG A 329 -8.42 -7.24 -6.67
CA ARG A 329 -9.19 -6.02 -6.36
C ARG A 329 -8.53 -5.10 -5.33
N MET A 330 -7.51 -5.58 -4.60
CA MET A 330 -6.74 -4.74 -3.69
C MET A 330 -5.96 -3.66 -4.46
N GLU A 331 -5.66 -2.54 -3.82
CA GLU A 331 -4.99 -1.41 -4.48
C GLU A 331 -3.60 -1.78 -5.02
N LEU A 332 -2.82 -2.55 -4.28
CA LEU A 332 -1.52 -3.05 -4.74
C LEU A 332 -1.59 -4.47 -5.33
N GLY A 333 -2.77 -5.12 -5.31
CA GLY A 333 -2.89 -6.53 -5.67
C GLY A 333 -2.07 -7.41 -4.73
N GLY A 334 -1.28 -8.33 -5.29
CA GLY A 334 -0.33 -9.17 -4.55
C GLY A 334 1.06 -8.55 -4.38
N ASP A 335 1.26 -7.29 -4.80
CA ASP A 335 2.57 -6.63 -4.74
C ASP A 335 2.95 -6.24 -3.31
N ALA A 336 4.25 -6.28 -3.01
CA ALA A 336 4.78 -5.76 -1.77
C ALA A 336 4.69 -4.22 -1.73
N PRO A 337 4.31 -3.61 -0.57
CA PRO A 337 4.30 -2.16 -0.42
C PRO A 337 5.70 -1.54 -0.44
N ARG A 338 6.76 -2.35 -0.21
CA ARG A 338 8.17 -1.97 -0.28
C ARG A 338 8.94 -2.95 -1.14
N ARG A 339 10.03 -2.50 -1.74
CA ARG A 339 10.91 -3.38 -2.52
C ARG A 339 11.55 -4.45 -1.63
N LEU A 340 11.64 -5.67 -2.15
CA LEU A 340 12.20 -6.84 -1.45
C LEU A 340 13.61 -6.58 -0.93
N ARG A 341 14.43 -5.80 -1.66
CA ARG A 341 15.75 -5.35 -1.20
C ARG A 341 15.70 -4.66 0.16
N LEU A 342 14.75 -3.75 0.37
CA LEU A 342 14.60 -3.03 1.64
C LEU A 342 14.14 -3.98 2.75
N ALA A 343 13.23 -4.90 2.43
CA ALA A 343 12.79 -5.93 3.37
C ALA A 343 13.93 -6.87 3.77
N ALA A 344 14.79 -7.24 2.81
CA ALA A 344 15.98 -8.04 3.06
C ALA A 344 16.97 -7.36 4.01
N GLN A 345 17.25 -6.08 3.79
CA GLN A 345 18.12 -5.29 4.66
C GLN A 345 17.55 -5.16 6.08
N ASP A 346 16.25 -4.97 6.20
CA ASP A 346 15.58 -4.90 7.50
C ASP A 346 15.63 -6.26 8.22
N ALA A 347 15.47 -7.38 7.52
CA ALA A 347 15.57 -8.71 8.10
C ALA A 347 16.97 -9.01 8.64
N VAL A 348 18.02 -8.68 7.88
CA VAL A 348 19.41 -8.79 8.35
C VAL A 348 19.65 -7.89 9.57
N ARG A 349 19.13 -6.67 9.55
CA ARG A 349 19.21 -5.74 10.69
C ARG A 349 18.52 -6.29 11.93
N ALA A 350 17.39 -6.97 11.76
CA ALA A 350 16.63 -7.57 12.85
C ALA A 350 17.44 -8.59 13.65
N LEU A 351 18.32 -9.38 13.00
CA LEU A 351 19.23 -10.32 13.69
C LEU A 351 20.27 -9.62 14.57
N ARG A 352 20.54 -8.33 14.33
CA ARG A 352 21.46 -7.53 15.14
C ARG A 352 20.84 -6.95 16.41
N HIS A 353 19.58 -7.26 16.68
CA HIS A 353 18.90 -6.80 17.89
C HIS A 353 19.70 -7.18 19.15
N PRO A 354 19.83 -6.28 20.16
CA PRO A 354 20.62 -6.52 21.37
C PRO A 354 20.23 -7.79 22.14
N ALA A 355 18.98 -8.20 22.12
CA ALA A 355 18.49 -9.41 22.76
C ALA A 355 19.21 -10.67 22.26
N PHE A 356 19.67 -10.70 21.01
CA PHE A 356 20.39 -11.84 20.40
C PHE A 356 21.91 -11.80 20.62
N ALA A 357 22.43 -10.82 21.37
CA ALA A 357 23.86 -10.75 21.67
C ALA A 357 24.44 -12.07 22.26
N PRO A 358 23.75 -12.80 23.17
CA PRO A 358 24.23 -14.08 23.67
C PRO A 358 24.38 -15.18 22.60
N LEU A 359 23.62 -15.10 21.50
CA LEU A 359 23.66 -16.08 20.41
C LEU A 359 24.81 -15.84 19.42
N ARG A 360 25.48 -14.69 19.42
CA ARG A 360 26.54 -14.35 18.46
C ARG A 360 27.74 -15.26 18.49
N ALA A 361 27.99 -15.94 19.60
CA ALA A 361 29.06 -16.94 19.72
C ALA A 361 28.65 -18.32 19.22
N ASP A 362 27.37 -18.54 18.93
CA ASP A 362 26.83 -19.79 18.42
C ASP A 362 27.09 -19.91 16.90
N ALA A 363 27.73 -21.05 16.50
CA ALA A 363 28.06 -21.29 15.09
C ALA A 363 26.80 -21.38 14.19
N ALA A 364 25.66 -21.85 14.73
CA ALA A 364 24.42 -21.96 13.97
C ALA A 364 23.79 -20.59 13.78
N PHE A 365 23.87 -19.69 14.75
CA PHE A 365 23.43 -18.30 14.60
C PHE A 365 24.29 -17.55 13.57
N ALA A 366 25.62 -17.72 13.62
CA ALA A 366 26.54 -17.11 12.67
C ALA A 366 26.28 -17.60 11.23
N ALA A 367 26.00 -18.91 11.05
CA ALA A 367 25.63 -19.47 9.77
C ALA A 367 24.30 -18.90 9.25
N LEU A 368 23.29 -18.74 10.12
CA LEU A 368 21.99 -18.15 9.79
C LEU A 368 22.12 -16.69 9.35
N GLU A 369 22.89 -15.88 10.08
CA GLU A 369 23.14 -14.47 9.73
C GLU A 369 23.84 -14.36 8.37
N LYS A 370 24.85 -15.21 8.14
CA LYS A 370 25.59 -15.27 6.88
C LYS A 370 24.67 -15.65 5.71
N ASN A 371 23.88 -16.71 5.85
CA ASN A 371 22.98 -17.16 4.79
C ASN A 371 21.96 -16.08 4.43
N LEU A 372 21.33 -15.45 5.43
CA LEU A 372 20.36 -14.39 5.18
C LEU A 372 21.00 -13.16 4.54
N GLN A 373 22.27 -12.85 4.88
CA GLN A 373 23.01 -11.76 4.23
C GLN A 373 23.35 -12.11 2.77
N GLU A 374 23.68 -13.37 2.46
CA GLU A 374 23.94 -13.84 1.09
C GLU A 374 22.66 -13.74 0.24
N GLU A 375 21.50 -14.19 0.76
CA GLU A 375 20.21 -14.05 0.09
C GLU A 375 19.84 -12.57 -0.14
N ALA A 376 20.05 -11.73 0.85
CA ALA A 376 19.81 -10.28 0.72
C ALA A 376 20.67 -9.65 -0.39
N ASN A 377 21.92 -10.07 -0.52
CA ASN A 377 22.82 -9.58 -1.57
C ASN A 377 22.43 -10.08 -2.98
N HIS A 378 21.79 -11.26 -3.10
CA HIS A 378 21.29 -11.77 -4.39
C HIS A 378 20.11 -10.95 -4.92
N VAL A 379 19.28 -10.40 -4.05
CA VAL A 379 18.18 -9.50 -4.43
C VAL A 379 18.69 -8.12 -4.89
N GLU A 380 19.95 -7.79 -4.58
CA GLU A 380 20.57 -6.52 -4.98
C GLU A 380 21.09 -6.52 -6.44
N ASN A 381 21.27 -7.69 -7.05
CA ASN A 381 21.72 -7.86 -8.44
C ASN A 381 20.56 -8.22 -9.37
#